data_4608ca14dc81372d4c38e5694091a874
#
_entry.id   4608ca14dc81372d4c38e5694091a874
#
_cell.length_a   1.000
_cell.length_b   1.000
_cell.length_c   1.000
_cell.angle_alpha   90.00
_cell.angle_beta   90.00
_cell.angle_gamma   90.00
#
_symmetry.space_group_name_H-M   'P 1'
#
loop_
_entity.id
_entity.type
_entity.pdbx_description
1 polymer ?
#
loop_
_entity_poly.entity_id
_entity_poly.type
_entity_poly.pdbx_seq_one_letter_code
_entity_poly.pdbx_strand_id
1 'polypeptide(L)'
;MIINRFSLFLGGLGLFALQGCKTQQEEQAQLPNVIYVFPDQYRNQAMEFWGQEGFRDKVNFRNDPVHTPNLNGFAREALVLSSAQSNCPLSSP
;
A
#
# COMPACT_ATOMS: atom_id res chain seq x y z
N MET A 1 -41.18 60.00 -28.72
CA MET A 1 -41.41 58.59 -28.29
C MET A 1 -40.13 58.12 -27.61
N ILE A 2 -40.04 58.24 -26.31
CA ILE A 2 -38.83 57.92 -25.52
C ILE A 2 -39.07 56.53 -24.88
N ILE A 3 -38.43 55.54 -25.42
CA ILE A 3 -38.53 54.16 -24.91
C ILE A 3 -37.52 54.04 -23.75
N ASN A 4 -38.07 53.87 -22.56
CA ASN A 4 -37.36 53.74 -21.30
C ASN A 4 -36.51 52.44 -21.27
N ARG A 5 -35.19 52.57 -21.43
CA ARG A 5 -34.19 51.46 -21.41
C ARG A 5 -33.84 51.00 -19.99
N PHE A 6 -34.69 51.23 -18.98
CA PHE A 6 -34.35 50.98 -17.56
C PHE A 6 -34.88 49.67 -16.98
N SER A 7 -35.57 48.84 -17.76
CA SER A 7 -36.27 47.67 -17.22
C SER A 7 -35.58 46.30 -17.47
N LEU A 8 -34.36 46.30 -18.02
CA LEU A 8 -33.65 45.05 -18.38
C LEU A 8 -32.47 44.69 -17.45
N PHE A 9 -32.26 45.47 -16.37
CA PHE A 9 -31.13 45.25 -15.48
C PHE A 9 -31.46 44.56 -14.16
N LEU A 10 -32.74 44.27 -13.87
CA LEU A 10 -33.17 43.65 -12.61
C LEU A 10 -33.37 42.11 -12.71
N GLY A 11 -33.24 41.52 -13.89
CA GLY A 11 -33.44 40.07 -14.10
C GLY A 11 -32.19 39.22 -13.96
N GLY A 12 -30.99 39.81 -13.88
CA GLY A 12 -29.72 39.09 -13.93
C GLY A 12 -29.10 38.68 -12.59
N LEU A 13 -29.65 39.18 -11.47
CA LEU A 13 -28.98 38.99 -10.19
C LEU A 13 -29.53 37.83 -9.35
N GLY A 14 -30.54 37.11 -9.85
CA GLY A 14 -31.20 36.02 -9.12
C GLY A 14 -30.72 34.59 -9.45
N LEU A 15 -29.87 34.41 -10.46
CA LEU A 15 -29.51 33.06 -10.93
C LEU A 15 -28.14 32.55 -10.46
N PHE A 16 -27.41 33.31 -9.67
CA PHE A 16 -26.04 32.93 -9.20
C PHE A 16 -26.00 32.28 -7.81
N ALA A 17 -27.15 32.08 -7.15
CA ALA A 17 -27.18 31.59 -5.77
C ALA A 17 -27.46 30.09 -5.61
N LEU A 18 -27.47 29.30 -6.68
CA LEU A 18 -27.67 27.84 -6.64
C LEU A 18 -26.48 27.05 -7.12
N GLN A 19 -25.27 27.57 -6.99
CA GLN A 19 -24.10 26.69 -7.01
C GLN A 19 -24.03 25.99 -5.66
N GLY A 20 -24.79 24.88 -5.57
CA GLY A 20 -24.79 23.99 -4.45
C GLY A 20 -23.37 23.64 -4.05
N CYS A 21 -23.08 23.74 -2.77
CA CYS A 21 -21.91 23.10 -2.16
C CYS A 21 -21.85 21.67 -2.68
N LYS A 22 -20.91 21.39 -3.58
CA LYS A 22 -20.47 20.01 -3.82
C LYS A 22 -19.86 19.59 -2.50
N THR A 23 -20.62 18.85 -1.72
CA THR A 23 -20.09 18.06 -0.61
C THR A 23 -19.02 17.20 -1.26
N GLN A 24 -17.75 17.52 -1.05
CA GLN A 24 -16.67 16.58 -1.32
C GLN A 24 -16.95 15.42 -0.37
N GLN A 25 -17.54 14.39 -0.90
CA GLN A 25 -17.58 13.09 -0.25
C GLN A 25 -16.11 12.68 -0.20
N GLU A 26 -15.49 12.88 0.97
CA GLU A 26 -14.16 12.31 1.22
C GLU A 26 -14.30 10.82 0.97
N GLU A 27 -13.74 10.37 -0.12
CA GLU A 27 -13.61 8.95 -0.44
C GLU A 27 -12.82 8.35 0.71
N GLN A 28 -13.51 7.70 1.61
CA GLN A 28 -12.95 7.13 2.82
C GLN A 28 -11.97 6.05 2.34
N ALA A 29 -10.67 6.39 2.37
CA ALA A 29 -9.61 5.49 1.92
C ALA A 29 -9.76 4.17 2.70
N GLN A 30 -10.11 3.13 1.98
CA GLN A 30 -10.28 1.81 2.56
C GLN A 30 -8.89 1.32 2.97
N LEU A 31 -8.63 1.33 4.26
CA LEU A 31 -7.35 0.85 4.81
C LEU A 31 -7.18 -0.64 4.50
N PRO A 32 -5.98 -1.06 4.10
CA PRO A 32 -5.70 -2.46 3.81
C PRO A 32 -5.78 -3.31 5.08
N ASN A 33 -6.19 -4.56 4.92
CA ASN A 33 -6.05 -5.54 5.99
C ASN A 33 -4.56 -5.92 6.12
N VAL A 34 -4.08 -6.00 7.36
CA VAL A 34 -2.70 -6.40 7.66
C VAL A 34 -2.72 -7.75 8.38
N ILE A 35 -2.02 -8.72 7.82
CA ILE A 35 -1.80 -10.03 8.43
C ILE A 35 -0.34 -10.11 8.84
N TYR A 36 -0.07 -10.28 10.13
CA TYR A 36 1.26 -10.48 10.68
C TYR A 36 1.48 -11.95 11.00
N VAL A 37 2.48 -12.58 10.37
CA VAL A 37 2.85 -13.98 10.60
C VAL A 37 4.23 -14.02 11.23
N PHE A 38 4.32 -14.55 12.44
CA PHE A 38 5.58 -14.67 13.18
C PHE A 38 5.81 -16.14 13.55
N PRO A 39 6.60 -16.89 12.76
CA PRO A 39 6.91 -18.29 13.05
C PRO A 39 7.91 -18.38 14.18
N ASP A 40 7.68 -19.29 15.13
CA ASP A 40 8.61 -19.61 16.20
C ASP A 40 9.78 -20.46 15.66
N GLN A 41 11.01 -20.14 16.07
CA GLN A 41 12.25 -20.87 15.78
C GLN A 41 12.47 -21.21 14.28
N TYR A 42 11.90 -20.44 13.38
CA TYR A 42 12.07 -20.66 11.94
C TYR A 42 13.40 -20.07 11.46
N ARG A 43 14.31 -20.95 11.04
CA ARG A 43 15.64 -20.53 10.57
C ARG A 43 15.56 -19.82 9.22
N ASN A 44 16.29 -18.72 9.08
CA ASN A 44 16.38 -18.00 7.82
C ASN A 44 16.83 -18.88 6.63
N GLN A 45 17.76 -19.82 6.88
CA GLN A 45 18.25 -20.74 5.86
C GLN A 45 17.21 -21.76 5.38
N ALA A 46 16.12 -21.98 6.15
CA ALA A 46 15.07 -22.93 5.82
C ALA A 46 14.02 -22.38 4.86
N MET A 47 14.44 -21.54 3.90
CA MET A 47 13.60 -20.99 2.82
C MET A 47 14.28 -21.29 1.48
N GLU A 48 13.60 -22.07 0.65
CA GLU A 48 14.15 -22.53 -0.65
C GLU A 48 14.49 -21.37 -1.59
N PHE A 49 13.75 -20.27 -1.54
CA PHE A 49 13.95 -19.15 -2.46
C PHE A 49 15.33 -18.50 -2.35
N TRP A 50 16.05 -18.63 -1.23
CA TRP A 50 17.42 -18.14 -1.11
C TRP A 50 18.40 -18.83 -2.06
N GLY A 51 18.09 -20.06 -2.50
CA GLY A 51 18.88 -20.77 -3.50
C GLY A 51 18.57 -20.38 -4.95
N GLN A 52 17.51 -19.61 -5.20
CA GLN A 52 17.06 -19.26 -6.53
C GLN A 52 17.80 -18.05 -7.11
N GLU A 53 17.74 -17.93 -8.44
CA GLU A 53 18.26 -16.77 -9.15
C GLU A 53 17.58 -15.48 -8.67
N GLY A 54 18.35 -14.41 -8.50
CA GLY A 54 17.88 -13.12 -7.99
C GLY A 54 17.88 -13.01 -6.45
N PHE A 55 17.98 -14.11 -5.72
CA PHE A 55 18.09 -14.11 -4.26
C PHE A 55 19.45 -14.60 -3.77
N ARG A 56 20.05 -15.57 -4.45
CA ARG A 56 21.32 -16.21 -4.07
C ARG A 56 22.46 -15.21 -3.81
N ASP A 57 22.57 -14.20 -4.64
CA ASP A 57 23.66 -13.22 -4.56
C ASP A 57 23.45 -12.16 -3.46
N LYS A 58 22.26 -12.17 -2.84
CA LYS A 58 21.90 -11.21 -1.77
C LYS A 58 22.20 -11.72 -0.38
N VAL A 59 22.61 -12.98 -0.26
CA VAL A 59 22.89 -13.63 1.02
C VAL A 59 24.26 -14.29 0.98
N ASN A 60 24.92 -14.33 2.13
CA ASN A 60 26.27 -14.93 2.28
C ASN A 60 26.25 -16.32 2.94
N PHE A 61 25.10 -16.98 2.93
CA PHE A 61 24.93 -18.32 3.47
C PHE A 61 24.34 -19.26 2.43
N ARG A 62 24.52 -20.55 2.68
CA ARG A 62 23.89 -21.61 1.90
C ARG A 62 22.54 -21.94 2.53
N ASN A 63 21.49 -22.01 1.73
CA ASN A 63 20.18 -22.45 2.21
C ASN A 63 20.15 -23.95 2.52
N ASP A 64 19.28 -24.32 3.44
CA ASP A 64 18.99 -25.72 3.74
C ASP A 64 18.30 -26.41 2.54
N PRO A 65 18.45 -27.74 2.40
CA PRO A 65 17.77 -28.50 1.37
C PRO A 65 16.29 -28.72 1.73
N VAL A 66 15.51 -27.67 1.63
CA VAL A 66 14.09 -27.67 1.96
C VAL A 66 13.25 -27.35 0.71
N HIS A 67 11.99 -27.76 0.73
CA HIS A 67 11.04 -27.49 -0.34
C HIS A 67 9.91 -26.59 0.18
N THR A 68 9.88 -25.33 -0.26
CA THR A 68 8.93 -24.31 0.20
C THR A 68 8.28 -23.56 -0.98
N PRO A 69 7.49 -24.23 -1.84
CA PRO A 69 7.00 -23.66 -3.09
C PRO A 69 6.09 -22.45 -2.89
N ASN A 70 5.28 -22.45 -1.84
CA ASN A 70 4.41 -21.32 -1.53
C ASN A 70 5.20 -20.07 -1.10
N LEU A 71 6.26 -20.25 -0.31
CA LEU A 71 7.17 -19.17 0.05
C LEU A 71 7.95 -18.66 -1.15
N ASN A 72 8.34 -19.55 -2.07
CA ASN A 72 8.99 -19.17 -3.32
C ASN A 72 8.09 -18.29 -4.20
N GLY A 73 6.82 -18.65 -4.32
CA GLY A 73 5.82 -17.84 -5.04
C GLY A 73 5.66 -16.47 -4.40
N PHE A 74 5.46 -16.46 -3.10
CA PHE A 74 5.29 -15.22 -2.34
C PHE A 74 6.52 -14.29 -2.42
N ALA A 75 7.73 -14.85 -2.30
CA ALA A 75 8.98 -14.07 -2.35
C ALA A 75 9.19 -13.34 -3.68
N ARG A 76 8.62 -13.82 -4.78
CA ARG A 76 8.72 -13.18 -6.11
C ARG A 76 7.85 -11.94 -6.23
N GLU A 77 6.79 -11.84 -5.45
CA GLU A 77 5.81 -10.76 -5.48
C GLU A 77 5.94 -9.80 -4.29
N ALA A 78 6.73 -10.19 -3.29
CA ALA A 78 6.89 -9.47 -2.03
C ALA A 78 8.21 -8.70 -1.94
N LEU A 79 8.27 -7.75 -1.01
CA LEU A 79 9.53 -7.16 -0.60
C LEU A 79 10.26 -8.11 0.37
N VAL A 80 11.40 -8.63 -0.04
CA VAL A 80 12.24 -9.51 0.77
C VAL A 80 13.41 -8.73 1.39
N LEU A 81 13.45 -8.69 2.71
CA LEU A 81 14.51 -8.03 3.47
C LEU A 81 15.62 -9.04 3.80
N SER A 82 16.68 -9.08 3.00
CA SER A 82 17.77 -10.06 3.14
C SER A 82 18.70 -9.80 4.33
N SER A 83 18.73 -8.57 4.86
CA SER A 83 19.64 -8.14 5.91
C SER A 83 18.93 -7.61 7.16
N ALA A 84 17.66 -8.00 7.34
CA ALA A 84 16.93 -7.64 8.55
C ALA A 84 17.55 -8.34 9.77
N GLN A 85 17.84 -7.57 10.81
CA GLN A 85 18.43 -8.08 12.05
C GLN A 85 17.52 -7.74 13.23
N SER A 86 17.44 -8.66 14.17
CA SER A 86 16.78 -8.41 15.46
C SER A 86 17.68 -7.54 16.33
N ASN A 87 17.09 -6.58 17.02
CA ASN A 87 17.76 -5.79 18.05
C ASN A 87 18.00 -6.60 19.35
N CYS A 88 17.29 -7.73 19.49
CA CYS A 88 17.45 -8.66 20.60
C CYS A 88 17.48 -10.10 20.06
N PRO A 89 18.66 -10.73 19.93
CA PRO A 89 18.78 -12.07 19.34
C PRO A 89 18.39 -13.20 20.30
N LEU A 90 17.94 -12.87 21.50
CA LEU A 90 17.43 -13.83 22.48
C LEU A 90 15.95 -14.12 22.19
N SER A 91 15.51 -15.34 22.50
CA SER A 91 14.11 -15.79 22.38
C SER A 91 13.19 -15.09 23.38
N SER A 92 13.27 -13.78 23.45
CA SER A 92 12.41 -12.95 24.26
C SER A 92 11.69 -11.96 23.37
N PRO A 93 10.37 -11.87 23.45
CA PRO A 93 9.62 -10.86 22.71
C PRO A 93 9.96 -9.45 23.15
#